data_e0418d84a021c1f31e13762c084517dd
#
_entry.id   e0418d84a021c1f31e13762c084517dd
#
_cell.length_a   1.000
_cell.length_b   1.000
_cell.length_c   1.000
_cell.angle_alpha   90.00
_cell.angle_beta   90.00
_cell.angle_gamma   90.00
#
_symmetry.space_group_name_H-M   'P 1'
#
loop_
_entity.id
_entity.type
_entity.pdbx_description
1 polymer ?
#
loop_
_entity_poly.entity_id
_entity_poly.type
_entity_poly.pdbx_seq_one_letter_code
_entity_poly.pdbx_strand_id
1 'polypeptide(L)'
;MGIPDHLICLSRNLYAGQEATVRTGHGTTDWFQIKKGVHQGCILSPCLFNVYAGYIMRNAGLEEAQAGINIARRIINHLIYADDTTLMVENEEKLKSLLIKVKVESEKVSLKLNIQKTKILASSPITSWQIDGETVADFIFWAPKSLQMVTAAMKLKDAYSLEGKL
;
A
#
# COMPACT_ATOMS: atom_id res chain seq x y z
N MET A 1 -0.94 15.03 11.08
CA MET A 1 -1.90 13.92 11.27
C MET A 1 -2.69 14.03 12.59
N GLY A 2 -2.42 15.02 13.42
CA GLY A 2 -3.19 15.30 14.65
C GLY A 2 -3.09 14.22 15.75
N ILE A 3 -2.06 13.37 15.71
CA ILE A 3 -1.84 12.38 16.75
C ILE A 3 -1.19 13.09 17.95
N PRO A 4 -1.75 12.98 19.17
CA PRO A 4 -1.18 13.59 20.36
C PRO A 4 0.22 13.07 20.67
N ASP A 5 1.13 13.96 21.12
CA ASP A 5 2.54 13.64 21.35
C ASP A 5 2.76 12.52 22.36
N HIS A 6 1.92 12.43 23.39
CA HIS A 6 2.01 11.36 24.37
C HIS A 6 1.76 9.96 23.76
N LEU A 7 0.87 9.84 22.76
CA LEU A 7 0.63 8.58 22.05
C LEU A 7 1.81 8.23 21.13
N ILE A 8 2.45 9.24 20.54
CA ILE A 8 3.67 9.04 19.75
C ILE A 8 4.81 8.54 20.65
N CYS A 9 4.95 9.15 21.83
CA CYS A 9 5.95 8.73 22.81
C CYS A 9 5.71 7.29 23.28
N LEU A 10 4.48 6.95 23.66
CA LEU A 10 4.11 5.59 24.07
C LEU A 10 4.38 4.57 22.95
N SER A 11 4.01 4.88 21.72
CA SER A 11 4.27 4.00 20.58
C SER A 11 5.77 3.81 20.34
N ARG A 12 6.58 4.87 20.44
CA ARG A 12 8.04 4.75 20.34
C ARG A 12 8.62 3.84 21.42
N ASN A 13 8.18 4.00 22.65
CA ASN A 13 8.65 3.17 23.77
C ASN A 13 8.24 1.70 23.59
N LEU A 14 7.04 1.46 23.07
CA LEU A 14 6.56 0.11 22.79
C LEU A 14 7.41 -0.63 21.75
N TYR A 15 7.89 0.09 20.72
CA TYR A 15 8.69 -0.47 19.64
C TYR A 15 10.20 -0.31 19.82
N ALA A 16 10.66 0.39 20.85
CA ALA A 16 12.08 0.58 21.11
C ALA A 16 12.70 -0.70 21.70
N GLY A 17 13.84 -1.10 21.13
CA GLY A 17 14.64 -2.21 21.66
C GLY A 17 13.95 -3.59 21.62
N GLN A 18 12.99 -3.79 20.74
CA GLN A 18 12.33 -5.08 20.62
C GLN A 18 13.27 -6.14 20.06
N GLU A 19 13.24 -7.31 20.68
CA GLU A 19 13.98 -8.49 20.27
C GLU A 19 13.02 -9.64 20.00
N ALA A 20 13.43 -10.53 19.12
CA ALA A 20 12.66 -11.73 18.80
C ALA A 20 13.56 -12.96 18.72
N THR A 21 12.95 -14.10 18.90
CA THR A 21 13.53 -15.41 18.63
C THR A 21 12.52 -16.27 17.89
N VAL A 22 12.98 -17.16 17.04
CA VAL A 22 12.11 -18.03 16.24
C VAL A 22 12.27 -19.47 16.73
N ARG A 23 11.14 -20.09 17.04
CA ARG A 23 11.10 -21.52 17.39
C ARG A 23 10.92 -22.34 16.11
N THR A 24 11.86 -23.21 15.82
CA THR A 24 11.85 -24.13 14.68
C THR A 24 11.72 -25.57 15.18
N GLY A 25 11.48 -26.52 14.30
CA GLY A 25 11.51 -27.96 14.63
C GLY A 25 12.86 -28.46 15.15
N HIS A 26 13.93 -27.71 14.95
CA HIS A 26 15.30 -28.05 15.34
C HIS A 26 15.80 -27.27 16.58
N GLY A 27 14.96 -26.43 17.18
CA GLY A 27 15.32 -25.62 18.35
C GLY A 27 14.88 -24.15 18.21
N THR A 28 15.44 -23.31 19.06
CA THR A 28 15.16 -21.87 19.09
C THR A 28 16.40 -21.13 18.61
N THR A 29 16.21 -20.11 17.79
CA THR A 29 17.31 -19.24 17.32
C THR A 29 17.84 -18.38 18.47
N ASP A 30 19.02 -17.79 18.29
CA ASP A 30 19.48 -16.71 19.14
C ASP A 30 18.55 -15.49 19.04
N TRP A 31 18.55 -14.67 20.08
CA TRP A 31 17.80 -13.41 20.08
C TRP A 31 18.36 -12.43 19.06
N PHE A 32 17.48 -11.82 18.28
CA PHE A 32 17.86 -10.78 17.31
C PHE A 32 16.97 -9.56 17.46
N GLN A 33 17.56 -8.39 17.21
CA GLN A 33 16.82 -7.14 17.30
C GLN A 33 15.90 -6.90 16.11
N ILE A 34 14.68 -6.49 16.39
CA ILE A 34 13.70 -6.06 15.38
C ILE A 34 13.98 -4.59 15.06
N LYS A 35 14.44 -4.32 13.85
CA LYS A 35 14.85 -2.97 13.44
C LYS A 35 13.71 -2.15 12.83
N LYS A 36 12.74 -2.77 12.17
CA LYS A 36 11.63 -2.13 11.44
C LYS A 36 10.41 -3.05 11.38
N GLY A 37 9.24 -2.44 11.17
CA GLY A 37 7.98 -3.14 10.98
C GLY A 37 7.04 -3.01 12.17
N VAL A 38 5.83 -3.55 12.03
CA VAL A 38 4.84 -3.64 13.09
C VAL A 38 4.64 -5.10 13.47
N HIS A 39 4.38 -5.35 14.76
CA HIS A 39 4.25 -6.69 15.28
C HIS A 39 2.96 -7.35 14.78
N GLN A 40 3.06 -8.51 14.09
CA GLN A 40 1.87 -9.27 13.68
C GLN A 40 1.09 -9.76 14.91
N GLY A 41 -0.24 -9.62 14.85
CA GLY A 41 -1.13 -9.97 15.98
C GLY A 41 -1.27 -8.89 17.05
N CYS A 42 -0.52 -7.80 17.01
CA CYS A 42 -0.73 -6.67 17.89
C CYS A 42 -1.94 -5.84 17.44
N ILE A 43 -2.82 -5.49 18.38
CA ILE A 43 -4.04 -4.72 18.12
C ILE A 43 -3.76 -3.32 17.54
N LEU A 44 -2.58 -2.74 17.80
CA LEU A 44 -2.15 -1.44 17.30
C LEU A 44 -1.62 -1.50 15.87
N SER A 45 -1.17 -2.64 15.40
CA SER A 45 -0.49 -2.77 14.11
C SER A 45 -1.34 -2.34 12.91
N PRO A 46 -2.64 -2.71 12.80
CA PRO A 46 -3.50 -2.23 11.73
C PRO A 46 -3.66 -0.69 11.74
N CYS A 47 -3.81 -0.11 12.95
CA CYS A 47 -3.95 1.35 13.09
C CYS A 47 -2.67 2.08 12.66
N LEU A 48 -1.50 1.59 13.09
CA LEU A 48 -0.21 2.16 12.71
C LEU A 48 0.03 2.03 11.20
N PHE A 49 -0.30 0.88 10.63
CA PHE A 49 -0.19 0.69 9.19
C PHE A 49 -1.10 1.65 8.41
N ASN A 50 -2.35 1.84 8.83
CA ASN A 50 -3.28 2.78 8.19
C ASN A 50 -2.77 4.23 8.27
N VAL A 51 -2.20 4.64 9.40
CA VAL A 51 -1.56 5.96 9.53
C VAL A 51 -0.41 6.10 8.54
N TYR A 52 0.39 5.05 8.39
CA TYR A 52 1.53 5.02 7.48
C TYR A 52 1.11 5.04 6.01
N ALA A 53 0.11 4.23 5.64
CA ALA A 53 -0.48 4.24 4.30
C ALA A 53 -1.09 5.62 3.97
N GLY A 54 -1.83 6.22 4.91
CA GLY A 54 -2.38 7.58 4.76
C GLY A 54 -1.29 8.64 4.57
N TYR A 55 -0.14 8.52 5.24
CA TYR A 55 1.01 9.40 5.02
C TYR A 55 1.55 9.28 3.60
N ILE A 56 1.70 8.06 3.08
CA ILE A 56 2.17 7.81 1.70
C ILE A 56 1.20 8.44 0.70
N MET A 57 -0.10 8.21 0.85
CA MET A 57 -1.12 8.71 -0.08
C MET A 57 -1.17 10.24 -0.09
N ARG A 58 -1.04 10.87 1.07
CA ARG A 58 -0.96 12.34 1.19
C ARG A 58 0.25 12.89 0.47
N ASN A 59 1.44 12.33 0.70
CA ASN A 59 2.67 12.77 0.05
C ASN A 59 2.68 12.50 -1.46
N ALA A 60 1.98 11.47 -1.91
CA ALA A 60 1.76 11.22 -3.33
C ALA A 60 0.79 12.24 -3.98
N GLY A 61 0.22 13.16 -3.18
CA GLY A 61 -0.68 14.22 -3.66
C GLY A 61 -2.09 13.72 -4.01
N LEU A 62 -2.51 12.59 -3.46
CA LEU A 62 -3.84 12.06 -3.76
C LEU A 62 -4.96 12.89 -3.14
N GLU A 63 -4.71 13.55 -2.00
CA GLU A 63 -5.71 14.44 -1.37
C GLU A 63 -5.97 15.71 -2.20
N GLU A 64 -4.96 16.20 -2.93
CA GLU A 64 -5.05 17.39 -3.76
C GLU A 64 -5.43 17.08 -5.22
N ALA A 65 -5.31 15.82 -5.62
CA ALA A 65 -5.60 15.41 -6.97
C ALA A 65 -7.12 15.47 -7.22
N GLN A 66 -7.56 16.36 -8.11
CA GLN A 66 -8.91 16.35 -8.67
C GLN A 66 -9.15 15.07 -9.56
N ALA A 67 -8.19 14.16 -9.56
CA ALA A 67 -8.23 12.90 -10.28
C ALA A 67 -8.92 11.87 -9.39
N GLY A 68 -10.16 11.59 -9.62
CA GLY A 68 -10.95 10.60 -8.89
C GLY A 68 -12.29 10.40 -9.56
N ILE A 69 -13.05 9.44 -9.07
CA ILE A 69 -14.38 9.15 -9.56
C ILE A 69 -15.40 9.90 -8.70
N ASN A 70 -16.31 10.59 -9.35
CA ASN A 70 -17.38 11.28 -8.64
C ASN A 70 -18.50 10.29 -8.25
N ILE A 71 -18.59 9.98 -6.97
CA ILE A 71 -19.65 9.14 -6.41
C ILE A 71 -20.46 9.97 -5.42
N ALA A 72 -21.74 10.18 -5.70
CA ALA A 72 -22.66 10.92 -4.86
C ALA A 72 -22.12 12.31 -4.44
N ARG A 73 -21.59 13.07 -5.39
CA ARG A 73 -20.98 14.40 -5.21
C ARG A 73 -19.68 14.41 -4.38
N ARG A 74 -19.04 13.27 -4.19
CA ARG A 74 -17.74 13.16 -3.57
C ARG A 74 -16.75 12.59 -4.57
N ILE A 75 -15.56 13.17 -4.64
CA ILE A 75 -14.46 12.65 -5.44
C ILE A 75 -13.74 11.60 -4.60
N ILE A 76 -13.76 10.36 -5.05
CA ILE A 76 -13.04 9.24 -4.43
C ILE A 76 -11.94 8.83 -5.39
N ASN A 77 -10.70 8.92 -4.97
CA ASN A 77 -9.52 8.59 -5.77
C ASN A 77 -8.74 7.38 -5.22
N HIS A 78 -8.97 7.00 -3.97
CA HIS A 78 -8.36 5.81 -3.38
C HIS A 78 -9.22 5.20 -2.27
N LEU A 79 -9.06 3.90 -2.08
CA LEU A 79 -9.58 3.13 -0.96
C LEU A 79 -8.44 2.33 -0.35
N ILE A 80 -8.32 2.34 0.97
CA ILE A 80 -7.28 1.62 1.71
C ILE A 80 -7.97 0.60 2.62
N TYR A 81 -7.54 -0.64 2.52
CA TYR A 81 -7.94 -1.72 3.42
C TYR A 81 -6.70 -2.53 3.81
N ALA A 82 -6.17 -2.26 5.00
CA ALA A 82 -4.90 -2.81 5.46
C ALA A 82 -3.77 -2.57 4.41
N ASP A 83 -3.13 -3.62 3.93
CA ASP A 83 -2.09 -3.57 2.89
C ASP A 83 -2.64 -3.48 1.45
N ASP A 84 -3.95 -3.67 1.28
CA ASP A 84 -4.59 -3.52 -0.02
C ASP A 84 -5.03 -2.06 -0.24
N THR A 85 -4.58 -1.49 -1.34
CA THR A 85 -4.95 -0.13 -1.74
C THR A 85 -5.51 -0.15 -3.15
N THR A 86 -6.65 0.49 -3.34
CA THR A 86 -7.26 0.65 -4.65
C THR A 86 -7.22 2.11 -5.06
N LEU A 87 -6.60 2.41 -6.20
CA LEU A 87 -6.61 3.72 -6.83
C LEU A 87 -7.70 3.76 -7.89
N MET A 88 -8.46 4.86 -7.96
CA MET A 88 -9.57 5.06 -8.88
C MET A 88 -9.42 6.38 -9.61
N VAL A 89 -9.43 6.35 -10.93
CA VAL A 89 -9.28 7.53 -11.77
C VAL A 89 -10.11 7.39 -13.05
N GLU A 90 -10.26 8.49 -13.77
CA GLU A 90 -11.05 8.56 -15.00
C GLU A 90 -10.30 8.02 -16.23
N ASN A 91 -8.96 8.06 -16.23
CA ASN A 91 -8.16 7.65 -17.38
C ASN A 91 -6.83 6.98 -17.00
N GLU A 92 -6.27 6.25 -17.96
CA GLU A 92 -5.06 5.44 -17.81
C GLU A 92 -3.82 6.28 -17.48
N GLU A 93 -3.64 7.43 -18.12
CA GLU A 93 -2.46 8.28 -17.92
C GLU A 93 -2.38 8.84 -16.50
N LYS A 94 -3.54 9.27 -15.96
CA LYS A 94 -3.64 9.70 -14.56
C LYS A 94 -3.31 8.54 -13.61
N LEU A 95 -3.76 7.32 -13.92
CA LEU A 95 -3.47 6.16 -13.08
C LEU A 95 -1.99 5.82 -13.08
N LYS A 96 -1.32 5.84 -14.24
CA LYS A 96 0.14 5.66 -14.34
C LYS A 96 0.90 6.69 -13.51
N SER A 97 0.54 7.96 -13.65
CA SER A 97 1.16 9.04 -12.89
C SER A 97 1.00 8.86 -11.38
N LEU A 98 -0.20 8.49 -10.91
CA LEU A 98 -0.45 8.26 -9.49
C LEU A 98 0.28 7.03 -8.96
N LEU A 99 0.29 5.93 -9.70
CA LEU A 99 1.02 4.72 -9.32
C LEU A 99 2.52 4.97 -9.14
N ILE A 100 3.13 5.72 -10.06
CA ILE A 100 4.54 6.10 -9.96
C ILE A 100 4.78 6.95 -8.71
N LYS A 101 3.93 7.93 -8.43
CA LYS A 101 4.03 8.76 -7.21
C LYS A 101 3.90 7.92 -5.94
N VAL A 102 2.89 7.07 -5.86
CA VAL A 102 2.70 6.17 -4.70
C VAL A 102 3.88 5.24 -4.53
N LYS A 103 4.42 4.68 -5.62
CA LYS A 103 5.62 3.85 -5.59
C LYS A 103 6.80 4.61 -5.00
N VAL A 104 7.12 5.80 -5.53
CA VAL A 104 8.23 6.63 -5.03
C VAL A 104 8.07 6.97 -3.55
N GLU A 105 6.88 7.37 -3.12
CA GLU A 105 6.64 7.70 -1.72
C GLU A 105 6.68 6.47 -0.80
N SER A 106 6.20 5.32 -1.27
CA SER A 106 6.28 4.07 -0.51
C SER A 106 7.71 3.58 -0.34
N GLU A 107 8.54 3.69 -1.36
CA GLU A 107 9.95 3.30 -1.30
C GLU A 107 10.77 4.15 -0.31
N LYS A 108 10.47 5.46 -0.19
CA LYS A 108 11.11 6.34 0.82
C LYS A 108 10.90 5.83 2.26
N VAL A 109 9.82 5.15 2.50
CA VAL A 109 9.44 4.62 3.81
C VAL A 109 9.64 3.10 3.92
N SER A 110 10.41 2.51 3.02
CA SER A 110 10.76 1.09 2.99
C SER A 110 9.57 0.14 2.75
N LEU A 111 8.50 0.63 2.12
CA LEU A 111 7.46 -0.21 1.56
C LEU A 111 7.67 -0.37 0.06
N LYS A 112 7.37 -1.54 -0.47
CA LYS A 112 7.44 -1.81 -1.92
C LYS A 112 6.06 -2.13 -2.48
N LEU A 113 5.78 -1.58 -3.64
CA LEU A 113 4.63 -1.96 -4.43
C LEU A 113 4.84 -3.40 -4.97
N ASN A 114 3.90 -4.29 -4.70
CA ASN A 114 3.94 -5.65 -5.25
C ASN A 114 3.28 -5.65 -6.64
N ILE A 115 4.09 -5.51 -7.68
CA ILE A 115 3.62 -5.41 -9.07
C ILE A 115 2.92 -6.70 -9.51
N GLN A 116 3.40 -7.87 -9.09
CA GLN A 116 2.80 -9.16 -9.44
C GLN A 116 1.39 -9.35 -8.85
N LYS A 117 1.09 -8.69 -7.73
CA LYS A 117 -0.25 -8.70 -7.10
C LYS A 117 -1.09 -7.47 -7.45
N THR A 118 -0.53 -6.57 -8.27
CA THR A 118 -1.27 -5.40 -8.75
C THR A 118 -2.20 -5.83 -9.88
N LYS A 119 -3.49 -5.48 -9.76
CA LYS A 119 -4.52 -5.76 -10.76
C LYS A 119 -5.08 -4.46 -11.29
N ILE A 120 -5.29 -4.41 -12.60
CA ILE A 120 -5.87 -3.26 -13.25
C ILE A 120 -7.25 -3.62 -13.77
N LEU A 121 -8.22 -2.79 -13.40
CA LEU A 121 -9.59 -2.87 -13.85
C LEU A 121 -9.87 -1.65 -14.72
N ALA A 122 -10.28 -1.86 -15.96
CA ALA A 122 -10.57 -0.78 -16.89
C ALA A 122 -11.90 -0.98 -17.59
N SER A 123 -12.57 0.13 -17.91
CA SER A 123 -13.79 0.15 -18.72
C SER A 123 -13.53 0.13 -20.23
N SER A 124 -12.27 0.32 -20.66
CA SER A 124 -11.81 0.22 -22.05
C SER A 124 -10.74 -0.88 -22.18
N PRO A 125 -10.60 -1.53 -23.33
CA PRO A 125 -9.59 -2.56 -23.52
C PRO A 125 -8.17 -1.95 -23.39
N ILE A 126 -7.40 -2.44 -22.42
CA ILE A 126 -5.99 -2.13 -22.24
C ILE A 126 -5.19 -3.31 -22.78
N THR A 127 -4.28 -3.06 -23.71
CA THR A 127 -3.52 -4.11 -24.39
C THR A 127 -2.24 -4.50 -23.67
N SER A 128 -1.62 -3.58 -22.94
CA SER A 128 -0.43 -3.86 -22.11
C SER A 128 -0.22 -2.76 -21.09
N TRP A 129 0.25 -3.12 -19.92
CA TRP A 129 0.64 -2.14 -18.90
C TRP A 129 1.94 -2.52 -18.21
N GLN A 130 2.84 -1.55 -18.13
CA GLN A 130 4.14 -1.72 -17.50
C GLN A 130 4.34 -0.66 -16.41
N ILE A 131 4.87 -1.09 -15.28
CA ILE A 131 5.32 -0.24 -14.19
C ILE A 131 6.81 -0.51 -14.03
N ASP A 132 7.68 0.47 -14.35
CA ASP A 132 9.14 0.35 -14.33
C ASP A 132 9.70 -0.86 -15.11
N GLY A 133 9.14 -1.15 -16.27
CA GLY A 133 9.58 -2.28 -17.10
C GLY A 133 9.01 -3.64 -16.70
N GLU A 134 8.33 -3.74 -15.57
CA GLU A 134 7.60 -4.95 -15.18
C GLU A 134 6.17 -4.91 -15.72
N THR A 135 5.76 -5.99 -16.38
CA THR A 135 4.40 -6.10 -16.94
C THR A 135 3.43 -6.51 -15.86
N VAL A 136 2.34 -5.77 -15.72
CA VAL A 136 1.20 -6.18 -14.89
C VAL A 136 0.45 -7.27 -15.64
N ALA A 137 0.34 -8.46 -15.06
CA ALA A 137 -0.22 -9.63 -15.72
C ALA A 137 -1.76 -9.69 -15.66
N ASP A 138 -2.36 -9.13 -14.61
CA ASP A 138 -3.78 -9.26 -14.34
C ASP A 138 -4.55 -8.02 -14.78
N PHE A 139 -5.28 -8.14 -15.90
CA PHE A 139 -6.24 -7.15 -16.38
C PHE A 139 -7.65 -7.71 -16.24
N ILE A 140 -8.54 -6.94 -15.65
CA ILE A 140 -9.96 -7.25 -15.61
C ILE A 140 -10.69 -6.19 -16.44
N PHE A 141 -11.29 -6.62 -17.53
CA PHE A 141 -12.16 -5.76 -18.31
C PHE A 141 -13.57 -5.77 -17.69
N TRP A 142 -14.01 -4.62 -17.24
CA TRP A 142 -15.35 -4.44 -16.73
C TRP A 142 -16.01 -3.24 -17.43
N ALA A 143 -17.02 -3.47 -18.19
CA ALA A 143 -17.69 -2.44 -18.97
C ALA A 143 -19.12 -2.17 -18.50
N PRO A 144 -19.36 -1.32 -17.52
CA PRO A 144 -20.63 -0.62 -17.46
C PRO A 144 -20.57 0.54 -18.44
N LYS A 145 -21.53 0.59 -19.37
CA LYS A 145 -21.59 1.62 -20.42
C LYS A 145 -21.70 3.08 -19.89
N SER A 146 -21.82 3.28 -18.60
CA SER A 146 -22.10 4.58 -17.97
C SER A 146 -20.95 5.17 -17.15
N LEU A 147 -19.85 4.46 -16.95
CA LEU A 147 -18.74 4.94 -16.12
C LEU A 147 -17.40 4.66 -16.81
N GLN A 148 -16.74 5.71 -17.29
CA GLN A 148 -15.32 5.60 -17.69
C GLN A 148 -14.48 5.60 -16.42
N MET A 149 -13.86 4.47 -16.14
CA MET A 149 -13.07 4.27 -14.93
C MET A 149 -11.88 3.38 -15.22
N VAL A 150 -10.73 3.74 -14.67
CA VAL A 150 -9.55 2.88 -14.58
C VAL A 150 -9.16 2.78 -13.13
N THR A 151 -9.02 1.56 -12.64
CA THR A 151 -8.73 1.28 -11.24
C THR A 151 -7.53 0.37 -11.14
N ALA A 152 -6.61 0.64 -10.22
CA ALA A 152 -5.55 -0.29 -9.86
C ALA A 152 -5.74 -0.74 -8.40
N ALA A 153 -5.95 -2.02 -8.21
CA ALA A 153 -5.82 -2.65 -6.89
C ALA A 153 -4.37 -3.09 -6.71
N MET A 154 -3.71 -2.56 -5.70
CA MET A 154 -2.29 -2.81 -5.42
C MET A 154 -2.07 -3.20 -3.97
N LYS A 155 -0.98 -3.91 -3.71
CA LYS A 155 -0.56 -4.33 -2.39
C LYS A 155 0.75 -3.66 -2.02
N LEU A 156 0.77 -2.98 -0.87
CA LEU A 156 1.99 -2.45 -0.29
C LEU A 156 2.60 -3.50 0.63
N LYS A 157 3.85 -3.87 0.40
CA LYS A 157 4.57 -4.90 1.13
C LYS A 157 5.79 -4.31 1.81
N ASP A 158 6.09 -4.73 3.03
CA ASP A 158 7.35 -4.39 3.67
C ASP A 158 8.52 -4.90 2.81
N ALA A 159 9.48 -4.01 2.54
CA ALA A 159 10.68 -4.34 1.79
C ALA A 159 11.54 -5.42 2.48
N TYR A 160 11.28 -5.67 3.75
CA TYR A 160 11.98 -6.63 4.61
C TYR A 160 11.10 -7.81 5.07
N SER A 161 9.91 -7.95 4.52
CA SER A 161 9.14 -9.19 4.69
C SER A 161 10.00 -10.32 4.12
N LEU A 162 10.66 -11.06 5.00
CA LEU A 162 11.26 -12.34 4.68
C LEU A 162 10.15 -13.19 4.06
N GLU A 163 10.17 -13.36 2.75
CA GLU A 163 9.48 -14.46 2.14
C GLU A 163 10.15 -15.71 2.70
N GLY A 164 9.53 -16.24 3.75
CA GLY A 164 9.99 -17.49 4.31
C GLY A 164 9.89 -18.55 3.24
N LYS A 165 11.01 -18.82 2.60
CA LYS A 165 11.31 -20.16 2.13
C LYS A 165 11.71 -20.94 3.38
N LEU A 166 10.72 -21.53 4.02
CA LEU A 166 10.88 -22.69 4.85
C LEU A 166 10.69 -23.93 3.98
#